data_cc2aed4938e5c7b3203b379fea8e87e0
#
_entry.id   cc2aed4938e5c7b3203b379fea8e87e0
#
_cell.length_a   1.000
_cell.length_b   1.000
_cell.length_c   1.000
_cell.angle_alpha   90.00
_cell.angle_beta   90.00
_cell.angle_gamma   90.00
#
_symmetry.space_group_name_H-M   'P 1'
#
loop_
_entity.id
_entity.type
_entity.pdbx_description
1 polymer ?
#
loop_
_entity_poly.entity_id
_entity_poly.type
_entity_poly.pdbx_seq_one_letter_code
_entity_poly.pdbx_strand_id
1 'polypeptide(L)'
;STNSSGVQTWKTSGACTVKSETVTTAASGTCKLTVRVASIRSYATRVFTKSLSITPAQPASVTASGCASSYKFVDLSSAPGPGSGYAKPKVTASCANGTLTVTSNDMIGYTFVSKTPNGLKEQAFTWKVTTSPKIAASETSIENQLGTLAFTVTGIPIYGPTEGPVPQDQAFGDPVYNNILDSCKGHTGYASDYHYHAILAINDCYLNETIIGYANDGFPIYSNPGYKYVSGYTKIGDPKSYSWKAYTYTAGNSNTLDKCNGRTDESGNYRYYITEAFPYVIGCYKGTPTSQVGKAAAPMVMKLSTFVCEL
;
A
#
# COMPACT_ATOMS: atom_id res chain seq x y z
N SER A 1 -23.29 -9.86 -30.88
CA SER A 1 -24.15 -9.40 -31.96
C SER A 1 -25.51 -10.10 -31.85
N THR A 2 -26.59 -9.38 -32.11
CA THR A 2 -27.92 -9.95 -32.17
C THR A 2 -28.35 -9.99 -33.65
N ASN A 3 -29.02 -11.05 -34.08
CA ASN A 3 -29.56 -11.16 -35.43
C ASN A 3 -30.86 -10.36 -35.58
N SER A 4 -31.19 -9.48 -34.64
CA SER A 4 -32.41 -8.69 -34.61
C SER A 4 -32.15 -7.29 -35.20
N SER A 5 -33.01 -6.84 -36.08
CA SER A 5 -33.06 -5.47 -36.60
C SER A 5 -33.72 -4.46 -35.64
N GLY A 6 -34.05 -4.86 -34.42
CA GLY A 6 -34.63 -4.00 -33.39
C GLY A 6 -33.64 -2.96 -32.86
N VAL A 7 -34.18 -1.78 -32.51
CA VAL A 7 -33.37 -0.72 -31.87
C VAL A 7 -32.73 -1.26 -30.59
N GLN A 8 -31.41 -1.15 -30.50
CA GLN A 8 -30.62 -1.57 -29.33
C GLN A 8 -30.38 -0.37 -28.43
N THR A 9 -30.67 -0.55 -27.16
CA THR A 9 -30.32 0.44 -26.12
C THR A 9 -29.34 -0.18 -25.13
N TRP A 10 -28.23 0.47 -24.96
CA TRP A 10 -27.14 0.02 -24.08
C TRP A 10 -27.13 0.82 -22.78
N LYS A 11 -26.98 0.12 -21.66
CA LYS A 11 -26.78 0.71 -20.33
C LYS A 11 -25.65 0.01 -19.64
N THR A 12 -24.87 0.77 -18.85
CA THR A 12 -23.84 0.25 -17.97
C THR A 12 -24.11 0.67 -16.54
N SER A 13 -23.59 -0.10 -15.59
CA SER A 13 -23.47 0.29 -14.19
C SER A 13 -22.18 -0.29 -13.61
N GLY A 14 -21.66 0.35 -12.54
CA GLY A 14 -20.38 -0.02 -11.95
C GLY A 14 -19.20 0.68 -12.61
N ALA A 15 -18.08 -0.03 -12.78
CA ALA A 15 -16.79 0.52 -13.19
C ALA A 15 -16.70 0.85 -14.70
N CYS A 16 -17.78 1.16 -15.38
CA CYS A 16 -17.78 1.46 -16.82
C CYS A 16 -18.91 2.40 -17.23
N THR A 17 -18.70 3.07 -18.36
CA THR A 17 -19.71 3.87 -19.07
C THR A 17 -19.85 3.40 -20.50
N VAL A 18 -21.00 3.63 -21.12
CA VAL A 18 -21.22 3.37 -22.55
C VAL A 18 -21.61 4.66 -23.26
N LYS A 19 -20.94 4.95 -24.37
CA LYS A 19 -21.27 6.05 -25.27
C LYS A 19 -21.12 5.56 -26.72
N SER A 20 -22.18 5.71 -27.52
CA SER A 20 -22.16 5.33 -28.95
C SER A 20 -21.57 3.94 -29.21
N GLU A 21 -22.07 2.92 -28.49
CA GLU A 21 -21.63 1.51 -28.59
C GLU A 21 -20.19 1.23 -28.09
N THR A 22 -19.48 2.24 -27.62
CA THR A 22 -18.16 2.09 -27.02
C THR A 22 -18.29 2.04 -25.49
N VAL A 23 -17.76 0.98 -24.88
CA VAL A 23 -17.69 0.84 -23.43
C VAL A 23 -16.33 1.38 -22.98
N THR A 24 -16.34 2.39 -22.14
CA THR A 24 -15.13 2.96 -21.53
C THR A 24 -15.08 2.53 -20.05
N THR A 25 -13.93 2.01 -19.65
CA THR A 25 -13.66 1.61 -18.26
C THR A 25 -12.90 2.74 -17.56
N ALA A 26 -13.40 3.15 -16.40
CA ALA A 26 -12.80 4.27 -15.64
C ALA A 26 -12.10 3.83 -14.36
N ALA A 27 -12.35 2.62 -13.88
CA ALA A 27 -11.79 2.08 -12.64
C ALA A 27 -11.83 0.55 -12.66
N SER A 28 -11.11 -0.08 -11.73
CA SER A 28 -11.28 -1.50 -11.42
C SER A 28 -12.68 -1.78 -10.86
N GLY A 29 -13.14 -3.00 -10.99
CA GLY A 29 -14.42 -3.44 -10.44
C GLY A 29 -15.27 -4.18 -11.43
N THR A 30 -16.55 -4.36 -11.09
CA THR A 30 -17.52 -5.05 -11.95
C THR A 30 -18.23 -4.05 -12.86
N CYS A 31 -18.10 -4.24 -14.16
CA CYS A 31 -18.91 -3.58 -15.17
C CYS A 31 -20.10 -4.46 -15.52
N LYS A 32 -21.30 -3.97 -15.29
CA LYS A 32 -22.52 -4.64 -15.72
C LYS A 32 -23.06 -3.97 -16.99
N LEU A 33 -23.00 -4.68 -18.09
CA LEU A 33 -23.50 -4.25 -19.39
C LEU A 33 -24.88 -4.84 -19.62
N THR A 34 -25.86 -4.00 -19.90
CA THR A 34 -27.22 -4.42 -20.22
C THR A 34 -27.59 -3.88 -21.59
N VAL A 35 -27.98 -4.77 -22.51
CA VAL A 35 -28.53 -4.41 -23.80
C VAL A 35 -30.02 -4.77 -23.83
N ARG A 36 -30.85 -3.81 -24.23
CA ARG A 36 -32.26 -4.00 -24.50
C ARG A 36 -32.49 -3.88 -25.98
N VAL A 37 -33.05 -4.91 -26.56
CA VAL A 37 -33.46 -4.93 -27.97
C VAL A 37 -34.98 -4.71 -28.01
N ALA A 38 -35.43 -3.62 -28.64
CA ALA A 38 -36.85 -3.29 -28.74
C ALA A 38 -37.61 -4.34 -29.58
N SER A 39 -38.90 -4.50 -29.32
CA SER A 39 -39.74 -5.38 -30.09
C SER A 39 -39.92 -4.87 -31.53
N ILE A 40 -39.94 -5.81 -32.46
CA ILE A 40 -40.27 -5.53 -33.86
C ILE A 40 -41.33 -6.53 -34.30
N ARG A 41 -42.45 -6.05 -34.80
CA ARG A 41 -43.57 -6.86 -35.28
C ARG A 41 -43.99 -7.90 -34.21
N SER A 42 -43.83 -9.19 -34.50
CA SER A 42 -44.23 -10.31 -33.60
C SER A 42 -43.14 -10.70 -32.60
N TYR A 43 -41.94 -10.05 -32.61
CA TYR A 43 -40.86 -10.39 -31.71
C TYR A 43 -40.92 -9.54 -30.45
N ALA A 44 -40.93 -10.21 -29.29
CA ALA A 44 -40.94 -9.54 -28.00
C ALA A 44 -39.62 -8.84 -27.69
N THR A 45 -39.66 -7.78 -26.87
CA THR A 45 -38.45 -7.13 -26.32
C THR A 45 -37.59 -8.15 -25.57
N ARG A 46 -36.30 -8.14 -25.81
CA ARG A 46 -35.31 -8.96 -25.10
C ARG A 46 -34.32 -8.08 -24.35
N VAL A 47 -33.96 -8.51 -23.15
CA VAL A 47 -32.94 -7.88 -22.34
C VAL A 47 -31.83 -8.90 -22.05
N PHE A 48 -30.63 -8.53 -22.39
CA PHE A 48 -29.43 -9.34 -22.09
C PHE A 48 -28.53 -8.56 -21.11
N THR A 49 -28.00 -9.26 -20.15
CA THR A 49 -27.06 -8.65 -19.19
C THR A 49 -25.80 -9.51 -19.10
N LYS A 50 -24.65 -8.87 -19.15
CA LYS A 50 -23.34 -9.51 -18.92
C LYS A 50 -22.55 -8.69 -17.91
N SER A 51 -21.98 -9.35 -16.93
CA SER A 51 -21.01 -8.76 -16.01
C SER A 51 -19.60 -9.09 -16.49
N LEU A 52 -18.74 -8.09 -16.48
CA LEU A 52 -17.33 -8.18 -16.84
C LEU A 52 -16.52 -7.67 -15.66
N SER A 53 -15.54 -8.45 -15.22
CA SER A 53 -14.54 -7.94 -14.27
C SER A 53 -13.53 -7.10 -15.04
N ILE A 54 -13.28 -5.90 -14.56
CA ILE A 54 -12.30 -4.98 -15.13
C ILE A 54 -11.14 -4.91 -14.16
N THR A 55 -10.00 -5.38 -14.62
CA THR A 55 -8.73 -5.17 -13.91
C THR A 55 -8.00 -4.05 -14.66
N PRO A 56 -7.58 -2.97 -14.00
CA PRO A 56 -6.76 -1.95 -14.64
C PRO A 56 -5.51 -2.59 -15.24
N ALA A 57 -5.08 -2.10 -16.40
CA ALA A 57 -3.77 -2.47 -16.91
C ALA A 57 -2.73 -2.00 -15.89
N GLN A 58 -1.93 -2.94 -15.39
CA GLN A 58 -0.84 -2.60 -14.48
C GLN A 58 0.23 -1.85 -15.26
N PRO A 59 0.78 -0.76 -14.71
CA PRO A 59 1.95 -0.12 -15.29
C PRO A 59 3.10 -1.12 -15.46
N ALA A 60 3.89 -0.92 -16.53
CA ALA A 60 5.06 -1.74 -16.77
C ALA A 60 6.09 -1.57 -15.62
N SER A 61 6.80 -2.64 -15.31
CA SER A 61 7.93 -2.57 -14.38
C SER A 61 9.20 -2.24 -15.12
N VAL A 62 9.99 -1.33 -14.59
CA VAL A 62 11.28 -0.89 -15.12
C VAL A 62 12.40 -1.33 -14.18
N THR A 63 13.45 -1.96 -14.75
CA THR A 63 14.64 -2.27 -13.95
C THR A 63 15.35 -0.97 -13.58
N ALA A 64 15.69 -0.82 -12.28
CA ALA A 64 16.43 0.32 -11.78
C ALA A 64 17.82 0.40 -12.44
N SER A 65 18.24 1.60 -12.84
CA SER A 65 19.50 1.83 -13.56
C SER A 65 20.71 1.34 -12.75
N GLY A 66 21.59 0.56 -13.38
CA GLY A 66 22.78 0.00 -12.72
C GLY A 66 22.49 -1.11 -11.69
N CYS A 67 21.24 -1.55 -11.55
CA CYS A 67 20.84 -2.63 -10.65
C CYS A 67 20.75 -3.98 -11.37
N ALA A 68 20.76 -5.06 -10.58
CA ALA A 68 20.36 -6.39 -11.07
C ALA A 68 18.91 -6.37 -11.56
N SER A 69 18.55 -7.30 -12.48
CA SER A 69 17.22 -7.36 -13.10
C SER A 69 16.06 -7.60 -12.11
N SER A 70 16.36 -8.03 -10.90
CA SER A 70 15.38 -8.20 -9.81
C SER A 70 14.91 -6.87 -9.18
N TYR A 71 15.68 -5.78 -9.32
CA TYR A 71 15.31 -4.46 -8.80
C TYR A 71 14.40 -3.73 -9.77
N LYS A 72 13.13 -4.09 -9.76
CA LYS A 72 12.10 -3.50 -10.61
C LYS A 72 11.27 -2.49 -9.83
N PHE A 73 10.98 -1.36 -10.49
CA PHE A 73 10.09 -0.32 -10.00
C PHE A 73 8.94 -0.12 -10.98
N VAL A 74 7.81 0.32 -10.50
CA VAL A 74 6.63 0.53 -11.33
C VAL A 74 6.78 1.80 -12.15
N ASP A 75 6.53 1.72 -13.45
CA ASP A 75 6.41 2.91 -14.30
C ASP A 75 5.05 3.57 -14.08
N LEU A 76 5.03 4.66 -13.34
CA LEU A 76 3.83 5.42 -13.02
C LEU A 76 3.52 6.53 -14.03
N SER A 77 4.23 6.62 -15.16
CA SER A 77 4.05 7.69 -16.14
C SER A 77 2.63 7.77 -16.70
N SER A 78 1.96 6.62 -16.84
CA SER A 78 0.57 6.49 -17.30
C SER A 78 -0.47 6.42 -16.18
N ALA A 79 -0.06 6.43 -14.91
CA ALA A 79 -0.98 6.34 -13.79
C ALA A 79 -1.89 7.57 -13.71
N PRO A 80 -3.18 7.42 -13.30
CA PRO A 80 -4.09 8.55 -13.18
C PRO A 80 -3.61 9.58 -12.15
N GLY A 81 -2.91 9.11 -11.11
CA GLY A 81 -2.44 9.94 -10.01
C GLY A 81 -3.54 10.30 -9.01
N PRO A 82 -3.23 11.13 -8.00
CA PRO A 82 -4.14 11.43 -6.88
C PRO A 82 -5.41 12.16 -7.28
N GLY A 83 -5.44 12.77 -8.44
CA GLY A 83 -6.59 13.54 -8.93
C GLY A 83 -6.21 14.91 -9.48
N SER A 84 -7.22 15.69 -9.87
CA SER A 84 -7.02 17.06 -10.39
C SER A 84 -6.42 17.96 -9.30
N GLY A 85 -5.44 18.76 -9.68
CA GLY A 85 -4.74 19.68 -8.77
C GLY A 85 -3.54 19.08 -8.04
N TYR A 86 -3.27 17.78 -8.18
CA TYR A 86 -2.08 17.14 -7.64
C TYR A 86 -1.01 16.92 -8.71
N ALA A 87 0.25 16.89 -8.29
CA ALA A 87 1.34 16.48 -9.16
C ALA A 87 1.20 15.01 -9.56
N LYS A 88 1.75 14.65 -10.71
CA LYS A 88 1.83 13.25 -11.14
C LYS A 88 2.85 12.48 -10.28
N PRO A 89 2.60 11.18 -10.03
CA PRO A 89 3.54 10.36 -9.27
C PRO A 89 4.88 10.24 -10.01
N LYS A 90 5.97 10.31 -9.25
CA LYS A 90 7.34 10.16 -9.74
C LYS A 90 8.14 9.29 -8.81
N VAL A 91 8.75 8.25 -9.33
CA VAL A 91 9.73 7.41 -8.64
C VAL A 91 10.91 7.19 -9.57
N THR A 92 12.13 7.30 -9.05
CA THR A 92 13.34 6.90 -9.77
C THR A 92 14.19 6.00 -8.87
N ALA A 93 14.89 5.06 -9.47
CA ALA A 93 15.74 4.13 -8.74
C ALA A 93 17.01 3.84 -9.52
N SER A 94 18.14 3.76 -8.81
CA SER A 94 19.43 3.41 -9.37
C SER A 94 20.31 2.70 -8.36
N CYS A 95 21.25 1.87 -8.84
CA CYS A 95 22.25 1.21 -8.01
C CYS A 95 23.64 1.69 -8.38
N ALA A 96 24.41 2.00 -7.35
CA ALA A 96 25.84 2.29 -7.46
C ALA A 96 26.56 1.84 -6.18
N ASN A 97 27.74 1.25 -6.31
CA ASN A 97 28.61 0.86 -5.19
C ASN A 97 27.88 0.05 -4.09
N GLY A 98 27.07 -0.93 -4.49
CA GLY A 98 26.33 -1.78 -3.56
C GLY A 98 25.16 -1.09 -2.85
N THR A 99 24.75 0.08 -3.32
CA THR A 99 23.65 0.86 -2.74
C THR A 99 22.53 1.05 -3.77
N LEU A 100 21.31 0.71 -3.42
CA LEU A 100 20.09 1.13 -4.10
C LEU A 100 19.70 2.52 -3.58
N THR A 101 19.58 3.47 -4.47
CA THR A 101 19.05 4.82 -4.20
C THR A 101 17.70 4.98 -4.88
N VAL A 102 16.68 5.37 -4.12
CA VAL A 102 15.33 5.61 -4.63
C VAL A 102 14.90 7.03 -4.27
N THR A 103 14.40 7.78 -5.25
CA THR A 103 13.79 9.09 -5.02
C THR A 103 12.31 9.06 -5.37
N SER A 104 11.50 9.80 -4.64
CA SER A 104 10.06 9.87 -4.85
C SER A 104 9.51 11.23 -4.47
N ASN A 105 8.45 11.65 -5.17
CA ASN A 105 7.64 12.79 -4.78
C ASN A 105 6.42 12.44 -3.92
N ASP A 106 6.29 11.18 -3.49
CA ASP A 106 5.21 10.69 -2.61
C ASP A 106 3.80 10.83 -3.19
N MET A 107 3.67 10.98 -4.50
CA MET A 107 2.37 11.02 -5.13
C MET A 107 1.94 9.61 -5.50
N ILE A 108 0.74 9.22 -5.03
CA ILE A 108 0.14 7.91 -5.31
C ILE A 108 -0.34 7.80 -6.75
N GLY A 109 -0.36 6.59 -7.31
CA GLY A 109 -0.79 6.33 -8.69
C GLY A 109 -2.31 6.32 -8.91
N TYR A 110 -3.11 6.39 -7.85
CA TYR A 110 -4.57 6.26 -7.82
C TYR A 110 -5.21 7.46 -7.13
N THR A 111 -6.54 7.57 -7.24
CA THR A 111 -7.28 8.70 -6.66
C THR A 111 -7.10 8.78 -5.15
N PHE A 112 -6.67 9.92 -4.66
CA PHE A 112 -6.54 10.20 -3.23
C PHE A 112 -7.90 10.30 -2.54
N VAL A 113 -8.03 9.59 -1.42
CA VAL A 113 -9.20 9.66 -0.55
C VAL A 113 -8.72 10.05 0.85
N SER A 114 -9.08 11.24 1.29
CA SER A 114 -8.71 11.72 2.62
C SER A 114 -9.33 10.85 3.71
N LYS A 115 -8.50 10.42 4.65
CA LYS A 115 -8.88 9.64 5.86
C LYS A 115 -8.49 10.35 7.15
N THR A 116 -7.62 11.35 7.04
CA THR A 116 -7.18 12.20 8.14
C THR A 116 -7.50 13.66 7.80
N PRO A 117 -7.42 14.59 8.75
CA PRO A 117 -7.57 16.02 8.47
C PRO A 117 -6.48 16.58 7.54
N ASN A 118 -5.38 15.85 7.34
CA ASN A 118 -4.25 16.30 6.55
C ASN A 118 -4.48 16.04 5.05
N GLY A 119 -4.28 17.08 4.23
CA GLY A 119 -4.28 16.92 2.78
C GLY A 119 -3.01 16.22 2.27
N LEU A 120 -3.04 15.74 1.04
CA LEU A 120 -1.87 15.20 0.36
C LEU A 120 -1.01 16.34 -0.20
N LYS A 121 0.31 16.28 0.00
CA LYS A 121 1.28 17.21 -0.58
C LYS A 121 2.50 16.47 -1.12
N GLU A 122 3.06 17.02 -2.19
CA GLU A 122 4.31 16.54 -2.77
C GLU A 122 5.45 16.60 -1.74
N GLN A 123 6.25 15.53 -1.68
CA GLN A 123 7.43 15.40 -0.84
C GLN A 123 8.68 15.27 -1.71
N ALA A 124 9.85 15.23 -1.09
CA ALA A 124 11.13 14.98 -1.73
C ALA A 124 11.88 13.87 -0.97
N PHE A 125 11.40 12.64 -1.09
CA PHE A 125 12.02 11.51 -0.42
C PHE A 125 13.24 10.99 -1.18
N THR A 126 14.23 10.55 -0.42
CA THR A 126 15.39 9.80 -0.92
C THR A 126 15.72 8.70 0.08
N TRP A 127 15.64 7.45 -0.34
CA TRP A 127 16.04 6.30 0.45
C TRP A 127 17.29 5.68 -0.14
N LYS A 128 18.15 5.18 0.75
CA LYS A 128 19.36 4.46 0.38
C LYS A 128 19.45 3.20 1.20
N VAL A 129 19.51 2.04 0.54
CA VAL A 129 19.64 0.74 1.18
C VAL A 129 20.71 -0.09 0.49
N THR A 130 21.29 -1.04 1.22
CA THR A 130 22.26 -1.97 0.63
C THR A 130 21.59 -2.90 -0.38
N THR A 131 22.30 -3.24 -1.46
CA THR A 131 21.88 -4.28 -2.42
C THR A 131 22.34 -5.67 -2.02
N SER A 132 23.02 -5.80 -0.88
CA SER A 132 23.53 -7.07 -0.34
C SER A 132 23.22 -7.17 1.16
N PRO A 133 21.91 -7.19 1.53
CA PRO A 133 21.51 -7.26 2.93
C PRO A 133 22.00 -8.57 3.57
N LYS A 134 22.35 -8.50 4.84
CA LYS A 134 22.76 -9.66 5.63
C LYS A 134 21.94 -9.75 6.90
N ILE A 135 21.62 -10.97 7.31
CA ILE A 135 20.98 -11.22 8.61
C ILE A 135 21.94 -10.76 9.70
N ALA A 136 21.47 -9.89 10.59
CA ALA A 136 22.22 -9.42 11.74
C ALA A 136 22.27 -10.48 12.85
N ALA A 137 23.22 -10.33 13.78
CA ALA A 137 23.33 -11.22 14.94
C ALA A 137 22.08 -11.16 15.85
N SER A 138 21.40 -10.03 15.88
CA SER A 138 20.12 -9.83 16.57
C SER A 138 19.21 -8.93 15.75
N GLU A 139 17.90 -9.15 15.88
CA GLU A 139 16.90 -8.30 15.23
C GLU A 139 16.82 -6.92 15.88
N THR A 140 16.50 -5.91 15.09
CA THR A 140 16.24 -4.55 15.59
C THR A 140 14.74 -4.34 15.73
N SER A 141 14.27 -4.09 16.97
CA SER A 141 12.85 -3.80 17.25
C SER A 141 12.40 -2.50 16.58
N ILE A 142 11.15 -2.50 16.12
CA ILE A 142 10.46 -1.31 15.61
C ILE A 142 9.33 -0.84 16.53
N GLU A 143 9.17 -1.45 17.70
CA GLU A 143 8.01 -1.26 18.59
C GLU A 143 7.72 0.23 18.91
N ASN A 144 8.76 1.03 19.08
CA ASN A 144 8.62 2.45 19.39
C ASN A 144 9.10 3.35 18.25
N GLN A 145 9.17 2.81 17.03
CA GLN A 145 9.59 3.57 15.86
C GLN A 145 8.37 4.06 15.09
N LEU A 146 8.39 5.34 14.75
CA LEU A 146 7.43 5.98 13.85
C LEU A 146 8.16 6.45 12.59
N GLY A 147 7.41 6.64 11.51
CA GLY A 147 7.94 7.08 10.24
C GLY A 147 8.36 5.92 9.33
N THR A 148 9.16 6.21 8.33
CA THR A 148 9.48 5.27 7.24
C THR A 148 10.34 4.10 7.71
N LEU A 149 9.78 2.91 7.70
CA LEU A 149 10.47 1.64 7.95
C LEU A 149 10.89 0.94 6.65
N ALA A 150 10.19 1.22 5.58
CA ALA A 150 10.39 0.66 4.26
C ALA A 150 9.79 1.59 3.20
N PHE A 151 9.99 1.28 1.94
CA PHE A 151 9.39 1.99 0.81
C PHE A 151 8.95 1.00 -0.27
N THR A 152 7.90 1.34 -1.00
CA THR A 152 7.35 0.51 -2.07
C THR A 152 8.07 0.72 -3.40
N VAL A 153 7.88 -0.20 -4.33
CA VAL A 153 8.33 -0.05 -5.73
C VAL A 153 7.58 1.05 -6.50
N THR A 154 6.57 1.65 -5.90
CA THR A 154 5.87 2.85 -6.40
C THR A 154 6.39 4.14 -5.76
N GLY A 155 7.38 4.05 -4.87
CA GLY A 155 7.98 5.22 -4.21
C GLY A 155 7.14 5.81 -3.07
N ILE A 156 6.31 5.01 -2.41
CA ILE A 156 5.52 5.42 -1.25
C ILE A 156 6.13 4.81 0.02
N PRO A 157 6.34 5.58 1.09
CA PRO A 157 6.86 5.05 2.33
C PRO A 157 5.90 4.04 2.98
N ILE A 158 6.46 3.07 3.67
CA ILE A 158 5.76 2.13 4.54
C ILE A 158 6.14 2.44 5.97
N TYR A 159 5.15 2.78 6.78
CA TYR A 159 5.28 2.95 8.22
C TYR A 159 5.01 1.62 8.92
N GLY A 160 5.21 1.53 10.20
CA GLY A 160 4.95 0.31 10.96
C GLY A 160 3.46 0.10 11.26
N PRO A 161 3.16 -0.98 12.00
CA PRO A 161 1.78 -1.33 12.36
C PRO A 161 1.24 -0.46 13.50
N THR A 162 1.79 0.73 13.68
CA THR A 162 1.44 1.67 14.75
C THR A 162 1.29 3.07 14.19
N GLU A 163 0.32 3.80 14.74
CA GLU A 163 0.10 5.21 14.45
C GLU A 163 0.77 6.10 15.50
N GLY A 164 1.10 7.33 15.13
CA GLY A 164 1.57 8.34 16.06
C GLY A 164 0.50 8.81 17.07
N PRO A 165 0.87 9.67 18.02
CA PRO A 165 0.00 10.09 19.11
C PRO A 165 -1.07 11.11 18.68
N VAL A 166 -2.16 10.65 18.06
CA VAL A 166 -3.31 11.50 17.74
C VAL A 166 -4.61 10.71 17.88
N PRO A 167 -5.41 10.94 18.90
CA PRO A 167 -5.11 11.66 20.15
C PRO A 167 -4.00 10.94 20.97
N GLN A 168 -3.40 11.64 21.91
CA GLN A 168 -2.21 11.16 22.63
C GLN A 168 -2.45 9.87 23.44
N ASP A 169 -3.68 9.60 23.87
CA ASP A 169 -4.10 8.36 24.54
C ASP A 169 -4.20 7.16 23.56
N GLN A 170 -4.16 7.42 22.25
CA GLN A 170 -4.12 6.41 21.21
C GLN A 170 -2.74 6.32 20.54
N ALA A 171 -1.72 6.87 21.19
CA ALA A 171 -0.34 6.76 20.72
C ALA A 171 0.04 5.29 20.51
N PHE A 172 0.68 5.00 19.36
CA PHE A 172 1.06 3.65 18.96
C PHE A 172 -0.12 2.67 18.75
N GLY A 173 -1.33 3.17 18.57
CA GLY A 173 -2.50 2.38 18.22
C GLY A 173 -2.37 1.78 16.81
N ASP A 174 -3.13 0.71 16.57
CA ASP A 174 -3.15 0.02 15.28
C ASP A 174 -4.07 0.76 14.28
N PRO A 175 -3.53 1.37 13.22
CA PRO A 175 -4.31 2.16 12.28
C PRO A 175 -5.25 1.30 11.40
N VAL A 176 -4.95 0.02 11.21
CA VAL A 176 -5.85 -0.92 10.53
C VAL A 176 -7.06 -1.21 11.40
N TYR A 177 -6.83 -1.51 12.68
CA TYR A 177 -7.88 -1.75 13.66
C TYR A 177 -8.73 -0.49 13.88
N ASN A 178 -8.12 0.67 13.95
CA ASN A 178 -8.79 1.96 14.14
C ASN A 178 -9.54 2.45 12.90
N ASN A 179 -9.41 1.74 11.76
CA ASN A 179 -10.10 2.03 10.50
C ASN A 179 -9.87 3.47 9.99
N ILE A 180 -8.65 3.97 10.12
CA ILE A 180 -8.23 5.31 9.69
C ILE A 180 -7.48 5.31 8.36
N LEU A 181 -7.48 4.20 7.64
CA LEU A 181 -6.79 3.99 6.38
C LEU A 181 -7.78 3.93 5.21
N ASP A 182 -7.31 4.28 4.02
CA ASP A 182 -8.08 4.11 2.79
C ASP A 182 -8.13 2.64 2.31
N SER A 183 -8.67 2.40 1.12
CA SER A 183 -8.76 1.04 0.55
C SER A 183 -7.40 0.42 0.26
N CYS A 184 -6.37 1.23 0.03
CA CYS A 184 -5.00 0.80 -0.18
C CYS A 184 -4.19 0.65 1.13
N LYS A 185 -4.83 0.88 2.28
CA LYS A 185 -4.23 0.79 3.61
C LYS A 185 -3.16 1.83 3.89
N GLY A 186 -3.35 3.01 3.33
CA GLY A 186 -2.56 4.20 3.61
C GLY A 186 -3.42 5.40 4.00
N HIS A 187 -2.76 6.43 4.42
CA HIS A 187 -3.34 7.76 4.69
C HIS A 187 -2.24 8.83 4.71
N THR A 188 -2.64 10.09 4.88
CA THR A 188 -1.72 11.21 5.01
C THR A 188 -1.36 11.49 6.46
N GLY A 189 -0.06 11.63 6.74
CA GLY A 189 0.48 12.02 8.03
C GLY A 189 0.45 13.52 8.30
N TYR A 190 1.03 13.93 9.42
CA TYR A 190 1.09 15.33 9.86
C TYR A 190 1.83 16.24 8.86
N ALA A 191 2.86 15.72 8.18
CA ALA A 191 3.59 16.43 7.15
C ALA A 191 2.88 16.45 5.78
N SER A 192 1.65 15.92 5.70
CA SER A 192 0.90 15.74 4.46
C SER A 192 1.55 14.74 3.50
N ASP A 193 2.44 13.90 4.00
CA ASP A 193 3.03 12.74 3.33
C ASP A 193 2.02 11.59 3.32
N TYR A 194 1.95 10.86 2.21
CA TYR A 194 1.15 9.64 2.16
C TYR A 194 2.01 8.43 2.53
N HIS A 195 1.49 7.52 3.34
CA HIS A 195 2.20 6.31 3.71
C HIS A 195 1.26 5.13 3.95
N TYR A 196 1.80 3.92 3.76
CA TYR A 196 1.12 2.67 4.05
C TYR A 196 1.41 2.17 5.45
N HIS A 197 0.41 1.58 6.11
CA HIS A 197 0.57 0.79 7.34
C HIS A 197 0.36 -0.71 7.09
N ALA A 198 -0.37 -1.05 6.05
CA ALA A 198 -0.57 -2.39 5.53
C ALA A 198 -0.65 -2.34 4.00
N ILE A 199 -0.59 -3.49 3.33
CA ILE A 199 -0.73 -3.58 1.88
C ILE A 199 -1.56 -4.83 1.57
N LEU A 200 -2.86 -4.65 1.31
CA LEU A 200 -3.79 -5.76 1.09
C LEU A 200 -4.42 -5.75 -0.31
N ALA A 201 -4.63 -4.59 -0.89
CA ALA A 201 -5.29 -4.43 -2.19
C ALA A 201 -4.26 -4.08 -3.29
N ILE A 202 -3.47 -5.03 -3.68
CA ILE A 202 -2.27 -4.83 -4.51
C ILE A 202 -2.61 -4.25 -5.88
N ASN A 203 -3.61 -4.81 -6.59
CA ASN A 203 -3.93 -4.42 -7.97
C ASN A 203 -4.40 -2.96 -8.08
N ASP A 204 -5.34 -2.55 -7.24
CA ASP A 204 -5.91 -1.21 -7.29
C ASP A 204 -4.94 -0.13 -6.81
N CYS A 205 -3.87 -0.54 -6.11
CA CYS A 205 -2.85 0.33 -5.55
C CYS A 205 -1.55 0.32 -6.34
N TYR A 206 -1.54 -0.26 -7.54
CA TYR A 206 -0.35 -0.42 -8.39
C TYR A 206 0.78 -1.22 -7.74
N LEU A 207 0.46 -2.16 -6.84
CA LEU A 207 1.40 -2.96 -6.05
C LEU A 207 1.20 -4.47 -6.27
N ASN A 208 0.98 -4.93 -7.50
CA ASN A 208 0.86 -6.37 -7.80
C ASN A 208 2.16 -7.02 -8.28
N GLU A 209 3.28 -6.41 -8.00
CA GLU A 209 4.59 -6.98 -8.26
C GLU A 209 4.93 -8.11 -7.29
N THR A 210 5.85 -8.99 -7.67
CA THR A 210 6.38 -10.00 -6.76
C THR A 210 7.10 -9.36 -5.59
N ILE A 211 7.89 -8.30 -5.84
CA ILE A 211 8.53 -7.47 -4.82
C ILE A 211 7.71 -6.19 -4.69
N ILE A 212 7.13 -6.00 -3.51
CA ILE A 212 6.31 -4.84 -3.15
C ILE A 212 7.18 -3.63 -2.82
N GLY A 213 8.35 -3.87 -2.24
CA GLY A 213 9.24 -2.81 -1.76
C GLY A 213 10.48 -3.36 -1.10
N TYR A 214 11.18 -2.48 -0.41
CA TYR A 214 12.42 -2.77 0.31
C TYR A 214 12.39 -2.13 1.69
N ALA A 215 12.77 -2.92 2.69
CA ALA A 215 12.94 -2.42 4.06
C ALA A 215 14.24 -1.60 4.20
N ASN A 216 14.33 -0.77 5.24
CA ASN A 216 15.52 0.06 5.47
C ASN A 216 16.79 -0.76 5.76
N ASP A 217 16.67 -2.05 6.07
CA ASP A 217 17.79 -2.99 6.18
C ASP A 217 18.21 -3.62 4.83
N GLY A 218 17.52 -3.26 3.74
CA GLY A 218 17.81 -3.70 2.38
C GLY A 218 17.10 -5.00 1.98
N PHE A 219 16.48 -5.74 2.90
CA PHE A 219 15.75 -6.92 2.52
C PHE A 219 14.46 -6.58 1.76
N PRO A 220 14.14 -7.38 0.71
CA PRO A 220 12.93 -7.16 -0.07
C PRO A 220 11.68 -7.58 0.70
N ILE A 221 10.59 -6.88 0.40
CA ILE A 221 9.24 -7.19 0.87
C ILE A 221 8.49 -7.82 -0.29
N TYR A 222 7.99 -9.01 -0.10
CA TYR A 222 7.30 -9.79 -1.12
C TYR A 222 5.79 -9.72 -0.96
N SER A 223 5.10 -9.77 -2.08
CA SER A 223 3.69 -10.14 -2.12
C SER A 223 3.49 -11.55 -1.54
N ASN A 224 2.27 -11.85 -1.12
CA ASN A 224 1.91 -13.12 -0.51
C ASN A 224 0.64 -13.68 -1.19
N PRO A 225 0.75 -14.12 -2.44
CA PRO A 225 -0.40 -14.59 -3.21
C PRO A 225 -1.15 -15.71 -2.50
N GLY A 226 -2.48 -15.55 -2.37
CA GLY A 226 -3.33 -16.49 -1.66
C GLY A 226 -3.05 -16.57 -0.16
N TYR A 227 -2.30 -15.63 0.40
CA TYR A 227 -1.89 -15.58 1.81
C TYR A 227 -1.31 -16.91 2.30
N LYS A 228 -0.44 -17.50 1.46
CA LYS A 228 0.25 -18.78 1.74
C LYS A 228 0.99 -18.74 3.08
N TYR A 229 1.58 -17.60 3.41
CA TYR A 229 2.29 -17.37 4.66
C TYR A 229 1.42 -16.53 5.60
N VAL A 230 1.43 -16.90 6.87
CA VAL A 230 0.62 -16.26 7.90
C VAL A 230 1.49 -15.65 8.98
N SER A 231 1.04 -14.54 9.54
CA SER A 231 1.69 -13.94 10.71
C SER A 231 1.62 -14.89 11.91
N GLY A 232 2.69 -14.94 12.70
CA GLY A 232 2.72 -15.65 13.98
C GLY A 232 2.15 -14.83 15.15
N TYR A 233 1.64 -13.62 14.90
CA TYR A 233 1.07 -12.78 15.94
C TYR A 233 -0.42 -13.07 16.14
N THR A 234 -0.81 -13.20 17.41
CA THR A 234 -2.20 -13.40 17.84
C THR A 234 -2.63 -12.23 18.71
N LYS A 235 -3.82 -11.72 18.48
CA LYS A 235 -4.40 -10.64 19.29
C LYS A 235 -4.78 -11.16 20.67
N ILE A 236 -4.25 -10.52 21.72
CA ILE A 236 -4.48 -10.84 23.13
C ILE A 236 -5.13 -9.68 23.91
N GLY A 237 -5.26 -8.50 23.30
CA GLY A 237 -5.80 -7.30 23.93
C GLY A 237 -6.47 -6.37 22.92
N ASP A 238 -6.75 -5.14 23.34
CA ASP A 238 -7.29 -4.09 22.50
C ASP A 238 -6.14 -3.28 21.85
N PRO A 239 -5.95 -3.36 20.52
CA PRO A 239 -4.88 -2.65 19.83
C PRO A 239 -5.18 -1.18 19.61
N LYS A 240 -6.32 -0.66 20.06
CA LYS A 240 -6.77 0.71 19.80
C LYS A 240 -5.74 1.75 20.23
N SER A 241 -5.17 1.60 21.42
CA SER A 241 -4.27 2.59 22.02
C SER A 241 -2.80 2.17 22.00
N TYR A 242 -2.51 0.88 21.91
CA TYR A 242 -1.15 0.37 21.87
C TYR A 242 -1.06 -0.97 21.15
N SER A 243 -0.68 -0.94 19.88
CA SER A 243 -0.63 -2.13 19.01
C SER A 243 0.21 -3.25 19.58
N TRP A 244 1.48 -2.98 19.90
CA TRP A 244 2.44 -4.02 20.32
C TRP A 244 2.06 -4.75 21.60
N LYS A 245 1.38 -4.09 22.53
CA LYS A 245 0.87 -4.72 23.75
C LYS A 245 -0.37 -5.58 23.55
N ALA A 246 -1.05 -5.37 22.41
CA ALA A 246 -2.28 -6.09 22.10
C ALA A 246 -2.04 -7.39 21.32
N TYR A 247 -0.80 -7.67 20.91
CA TYR A 247 -0.46 -8.87 20.18
C TYR A 247 0.71 -9.61 20.82
N THR A 248 0.68 -10.93 20.71
CA THR A 248 1.80 -11.80 21.13
C THR A 248 2.23 -12.65 19.94
N TYR A 249 3.54 -12.84 19.81
CA TYR A 249 4.10 -13.72 18.78
C TYR A 249 4.22 -15.15 19.31
N THR A 250 3.81 -16.11 18.48
CA THR A 250 4.05 -17.53 18.70
C THR A 250 4.52 -18.17 17.42
N ALA A 251 5.65 -18.86 17.47
CA ALA A 251 6.13 -19.63 16.34
C ALA A 251 5.13 -20.76 16.01
N GLY A 252 4.86 -20.95 14.74
CA GLY A 252 3.90 -21.94 14.26
C GLY A 252 4.56 -22.97 13.33
N ASN A 253 3.80 -23.43 12.34
CA ASN A 253 4.25 -24.39 11.33
C ASN A 253 5.12 -23.72 10.24
N SER A 254 5.48 -24.48 9.19
CA SER A 254 6.32 -24.00 8.09
C SER A 254 5.74 -22.82 7.29
N ASN A 255 4.45 -22.54 7.42
CA ASN A 255 3.82 -21.39 6.76
C ASN A 255 3.73 -20.16 7.69
N THR A 256 4.07 -20.30 8.96
CA THR A 256 4.11 -19.18 9.89
C THR A 256 5.42 -18.39 9.71
N LEU A 257 5.29 -17.09 9.50
CA LEU A 257 6.42 -16.17 9.40
C LEU A 257 7.08 -15.99 10.77
N ASP A 258 8.35 -15.58 10.78
CA ASP A 258 9.04 -15.25 12.03
C ASP A 258 8.50 -13.94 12.65
N LYS A 259 9.00 -13.57 13.82
CA LYS A 259 8.54 -12.35 14.51
C LYS A 259 8.77 -11.05 13.75
N CYS A 260 9.67 -11.05 12.77
CA CYS A 260 9.89 -9.90 11.89
C CYS A 260 8.92 -9.89 10.68
N ASN A 261 8.00 -10.86 10.59
CA ASN A 261 7.08 -11.06 9.48
C ASN A 261 7.80 -11.48 8.19
N GLY A 262 8.82 -12.29 8.32
CA GLY A 262 9.63 -12.77 7.23
C GLY A 262 10.03 -14.24 7.36
N ARG A 263 10.79 -14.70 6.38
CA ARG A 263 11.37 -16.05 6.37
C ARG A 263 12.55 -16.12 5.43
N THR A 264 13.40 -17.11 5.67
CA THR A 264 14.47 -17.49 4.74
C THR A 264 13.91 -18.54 3.75
N ASP A 265 14.16 -18.36 2.46
CA ASP A 265 13.81 -19.32 1.43
C ASP A 265 14.81 -20.51 1.39
N GLU A 266 14.54 -21.50 0.52
CA GLU A 266 15.37 -22.67 0.36
C GLU A 266 16.80 -22.36 -0.13
N SER A 267 17.00 -21.19 -0.74
CA SER A 267 18.30 -20.69 -1.21
C SER A 267 19.04 -19.86 -0.17
N GLY A 268 18.51 -19.74 1.06
CA GLY A 268 19.11 -18.98 2.15
C GLY A 268 18.83 -17.46 2.11
N ASN A 269 17.97 -17.00 1.20
CA ASN A 269 17.63 -15.57 1.10
C ASN A 269 16.47 -15.22 2.03
N TYR A 270 16.68 -14.24 2.89
CA TYR A 270 15.62 -13.72 3.75
C TYR A 270 14.73 -12.72 3.02
N ARG A 271 13.42 -12.76 3.30
CA ARG A 271 12.39 -11.87 2.72
C ARG A 271 11.31 -11.58 3.74
N TYR A 272 10.82 -10.37 3.76
CA TYR A 272 9.56 -10.02 4.43
C TYR A 272 8.38 -10.37 3.51
N TYR A 273 7.21 -10.58 4.11
CA TYR A 273 5.97 -10.83 3.36
C TYR A 273 4.83 -10.00 3.92
N ILE A 274 4.00 -9.45 3.03
CA ILE A 274 2.76 -8.82 3.47
C ILE A 274 1.79 -9.86 4.02
N THR A 275 1.06 -9.50 5.08
CA THR A 275 0.05 -10.35 5.74
C THR A 275 -1.22 -9.55 6.03
N GLU A 276 -2.35 -10.24 6.12
CA GLU A 276 -3.63 -9.62 6.55
C GLU A 276 -3.65 -9.27 8.04
N ALA A 277 -2.89 -10.01 8.83
CA ALA A 277 -2.81 -9.82 10.28
C ALA A 277 -1.57 -9.02 10.67
N PHE A 278 -1.64 -8.37 11.85
CA PHE A 278 -0.50 -7.71 12.48
C PHE A 278 0.78 -8.57 12.41
N PRO A 279 1.96 -8.03 12.09
CA PRO A 279 2.29 -6.62 11.88
C PRO A 279 2.15 -6.13 10.43
N TYR A 280 1.38 -6.77 9.59
CA TYR A 280 0.98 -6.46 8.23
C TYR A 280 2.12 -6.48 7.21
N VAL A 281 3.27 -5.84 7.49
CA VAL A 281 4.42 -5.76 6.58
C VAL A 281 5.71 -6.16 7.28
N ILE A 282 6.13 -5.43 8.30
CA ILE A 282 7.40 -5.65 9.03
C ILE A 282 7.12 -5.67 10.53
N GLY A 283 7.63 -6.68 11.25
CA GLY A 283 7.55 -6.78 12.71
C GLY A 283 8.83 -6.36 13.43
N CYS A 284 9.97 -6.45 12.77
CA CYS A 284 11.29 -6.00 13.21
C CYS A 284 12.25 -6.03 12.01
N TYR A 285 13.41 -5.41 12.11
CA TYR A 285 14.43 -5.59 11.10
C TYR A 285 15.25 -6.85 11.36
N LYS A 286 15.41 -7.66 10.33
CA LYS A 286 16.27 -8.86 10.35
C LYS A 286 17.71 -8.56 10.05
N GLY A 287 17.95 -7.53 9.27
CA GLY A 287 19.28 -6.97 8.99
C GLY A 287 19.56 -5.72 9.82
N THR A 288 20.67 -5.06 9.50
CA THR A 288 21.01 -3.77 10.10
C THR A 288 20.36 -2.65 9.27
N PRO A 289 19.37 -1.92 9.81
CA PRO A 289 18.74 -0.84 9.09
C PRO A 289 19.71 0.32 8.87
N THR A 290 19.57 1.02 7.75
CA THR A 290 20.30 2.27 7.51
C THR A 290 19.79 3.38 8.43
N SER A 291 20.61 4.40 8.71
CA SER A 291 20.29 5.51 9.62
C SER A 291 19.12 6.42 9.20
N GLN A 292 18.44 6.09 8.11
CA GLN A 292 17.18 6.74 7.67
C GLN A 292 15.95 6.14 8.32
N VAL A 293 16.11 5.36 9.37
CA VAL A 293 15.04 4.93 10.28
C VAL A 293 14.30 6.17 10.74
N GLY A 294 13.01 6.22 10.44
CA GLY A 294 12.13 7.38 10.53
C GLY A 294 12.44 8.30 11.69
N LYS A 295 12.34 9.59 11.47
CA LYS A 295 12.51 10.56 12.55
C LYS A 295 11.64 10.10 13.71
N ALA A 296 12.25 9.71 14.82
CA ALA A 296 11.53 9.60 16.07
C ALA A 296 10.73 10.90 16.21
N ALA A 297 9.41 10.81 16.39
CA ALA A 297 8.59 11.99 16.57
C ALA A 297 9.26 12.81 17.67
N ALA A 298 9.70 14.01 17.34
CA ALA A 298 10.24 14.91 18.36
C ALA A 298 9.15 15.04 19.43
N PRO A 299 9.45 14.88 20.72
CA PRO A 299 8.46 15.05 21.77
C PRO A 299 7.85 16.44 21.58
N MET A 300 6.53 16.47 21.34
CA MET A 300 5.82 17.74 21.20
C MET A 300 5.83 18.40 22.57
N VAL A 301 6.76 19.34 22.77
CA VAL A 301 6.75 20.19 23.96
C VAL A 301 5.56 21.13 23.81
N MET A 302 4.39 20.72 24.33
CA MET A 302 3.30 21.68 24.53
C MET A 302 3.77 22.71 25.55
N LYS A 303 4.02 23.95 25.11
CA LYS A 303 4.03 25.07 26.02
C LYS A 303 2.60 25.20 26.57
N LEU A 304 2.41 24.81 27.82
CA LEU A 304 1.26 25.24 28.60
C LEU A 304 1.32 26.78 28.66
N SER A 305 0.54 27.45 27.82
CA SER A 305 0.22 28.86 28.04
C SER A 305 -0.60 28.91 29.35
N THR A 306 -0.03 29.54 30.34
CA THR A 306 -0.69 29.86 31.61
C THR A 306 -1.98 30.60 31.30
N PHE A 307 -3.12 29.94 31.47
CA PHE A 307 -4.40 30.62 31.64
C PHE A 307 -4.36 31.25 33.01
N VAL A 308 -4.15 32.56 33.05
CA VAL A 308 -4.44 33.38 34.22
C VAL A 308 -5.95 33.51 34.32
N CYS A 309 -6.54 32.87 35.33
CA CYS A 309 -7.91 33.11 35.71
C CYS A 309 -7.89 34.40 36.57
N GLU A 310 -8.31 35.53 36.02
CA GLU A 310 -8.66 36.70 36.83
C GLU A 310 -10.05 36.47 37.42
N LEU A 311 -10.10 36.56 38.76
CA LEU A 311 -11.31 36.61 39.57
C LEU A 311 -11.99 37.98 39.53
#